data_4a02f02f534d095635705ff69560d416
#
_entry.id   4a02f02f534d095635705ff69560d416
#
_cell.length_a   1.000
_cell.length_b   1.000
_cell.length_c   1.000
_cell.angle_alpha   90.00
_cell.angle_beta   90.00
_cell.angle_gamma   90.00
#
_symmetry.space_group_name_H-M   'P 1'
#
loop_
_entity.id
_entity.type
_entity.pdbx_description
1 polymer ?
#
loop_
_entity_poly.entity_id
_entity_poly.type
_entity_poly.pdbx_seq_one_letter_code
_entity_poly.pdbx_strand_id
1 'polypeptide(L)'
;MDNLNEDFNVDFTENLNETKKQASGCLRRFSKSIKVVVIAFLILLLLIPMFMIEDMIRERGQIQTDAIEEVGQKWSLAQTITGPYINLQYPITQEDNGVKKITMGSITLLPDELSIDGQLSTEILQRGIYKVNVYQSELLIKGFFSSEELRKSNVDMDVLQYNRAAVCLNLTDMRGLSEQVSITLNDSVYTFEPGVD
;
A
#
# COMPACT_ATOMS: atom_id res chain seq x y z
N MET A 1 -34.77 -16.06 96.24
CA MET A 1 -34.09 -16.92 95.21
C MET A 1 -34.48 -16.52 93.74
N ASP A 2 -35.35 -15.50 93.59
CA ASP A 2 -35.92 -15.13 92.29
C ASP A 2 -35.11 -14.05 91.49
N ASN A 3 -34.24 -13.27 92.11
CA ASN A 3 -33.52 -12.20 91.42
C ASN A 3 -32.32 -12.70 90.57
N LEU A 4 -31.74 -13.87 90.80
CA LEU A 4 -30.62 -14.40 90.09
C LEU A 4 -30.99 -14.98 88.69
N ASN A 5 -32.24 -15.38 88.50
CA ASN A 5 -32.74 -15.93 87.26
C ASN A 5 -33.17 -14.86 86.26
N GLU A 6 -33.59 -13.66 86.72
CA GLU A 6 -33.95 -12.57 85.82
C GLU A 6 -32.71 -11.89 85.22
N ASP A 7 -31.65 -11.64 85.99
CA ASP A 7 -30.41 -11.03 85.51
C ASP A 7 -29.67 -11.97 84.48
N PHE A 8 -29.70 -13.30 84.69
CA PHE A 8 -29.11 -14.23 83.74
C PHE A 8 -29.87 -14.29 82.44
N ASN A 9 -31.20 -14.20 82.46
CA ASN A 9 -32.01 -14.18 81.23
C ASN A 9 -31.87 -12.87 80.43
N VAL A 10 -31.70 -11.77 81.07
CA VAL A 10 -31.55 -10.45 80.44
C VAL A 10 -30.19 -10.40 79.74
N ASP A 11 -29.11 -10.83 80.40
CA ASP A 11 -27.75 -10.85 79.82
C ASP A 11 -27.63 -11.82 78.65
N PHE A 12 -28.28 -12.98 78.71
CA PHE A 12 -28.29 -13.97 77.62
C PHE A 12 -29.06 -13.49 76.36
N THR A 13 -30.20 -12.81 76.57
CA THR A 13 -31.00 -12.24 75.47
C THR A 13 -30.32 -11.02 74.81
N GLU A 14 -29.60 -10.23 75.60
CA GLU A 14 -28.85 -9.06 75.07
C GLU A 14 -27.66 -9.54 74.23
N ASN A 15 -26.88 -10.51 74.67
CA ASN A 15 -25.79 -11.12 73.91
C ASN A 15 -26.26 -11.81 72.62
N LEU A 16 -27.42 -12.46 72.60
CA LEU A 16 -28.03 -13.03 71.41
C LEU A 16 -28.47 -11.97 70.40
N ASN A 17 -28.93 -10.83 70.86
CA ASN A 17 -29.35 -9.71 70.01
C ASN A 17 -28.14 -8.99 69.40
N GLU A 18 -27.04 -8.83 70.17
CA GLU A 18 -25.80 -8.28 69.65
C GLU A 18 -25.17 -9.18 68.58
N THR A 19 -25.12 -10.50 68.82
CA THR A 19 -24.60 -11.45 67.83
C THR A 19 -25.46 -11.48 66.56
N LYS A 20 -26.79 -11.40 66.68
CA LYS A 20 -27.69 -11.28 65.50
C LYS A 20 -27.48 -9.97 64.74
N LYS A 21 -27.22 -8.86 65.44
CA LYS A 21 -27.01 -7.55 64.86
C LYS A 21 -25.67 -7.48 64.13
N GLN A 22 -24.62 -8.08 64.67
CA GLN A 22 -23.32 -8.23 64.02
C GLN A 22 -23.38 -9.15 62.77
N ALA A 23 -24.05 -10.30 62.86
CA ALA A 23 -24.24 -11.21 61.72
C ALA A 23 -25.05 -10.57 60.60
N SER A 24 -26.10 -9.80 60.94
CA SER A 24 -26.92 -9.08 59.92
C SER A 24 -26.15 -7.92 59.24
N GLY A 25 -25.24 -7.27 59.95
CA GLY A 25 -24.37 -6.21 59.39
C GLY A 25 -23.32 -6.75 58.43
N CYS A 26 -22.75 -7.93 58.74
CA CYS A 26 -21.80 -8.64 57.90
C CYS A 26 -22.47 -9.14 56.62
N LEU A 27 -23.62 -9.80 56.71
CA LEU A 27 -24.42 -10.25 55.55
C LEU A 27 -24.89 -9.11 54.65
N ARG A 28 -25.19 -7.94 55.20
CA ARG A 28 -25.61 -6.78 54.44
C ARG A 28 -24.45 -6.12 53.66
N ARG A 29 -23.25 -6.16 54.21
CA ARG A 29 -22.01 -5.71 53.51
C ARG A 29 -21.63 -6.70 52.41
N PHE A 30 -21.74 -8.02 52.68
CA PHE A 30 -21.47 -9.09 51.70
C PHE A 30 -22.46 -9.00 50.53
N SER A 31 -23.71 -8.72 50.77
CA SER A 31 -24.74 -8.55 49.73
C SER A 31 -24.43 -7.36 48.78
N LYS A 32 -23.84 -6.26 49.23
CA LYS A 32 -23.43 -5.14 48.39
C LYS A 32 -22.20 -5.50 47.54
N SER A 33 -21.22 -6.18 48.13
CA SER A 33 -20.00 -6.62 47.41
C SER A 33 -20.34 -7.64 46.34
N ILE A 34 -21.22 -8.59 46.59
CA ILE A 34 -21.70 -9.56 45.62
C ILE A 34 -22.38 -8.89 44.43
N LYS A 35 -23.20 -7.86 44.65
CA LYS A 35 -23.82 -7.10 43.56
C LYS A 35 -22.81 -6.43 42.68
N VAL A 36 -21.76 -5.83 43.25
CA VAL A 36 -20.66 -5.21 42.46
C VAL A 36 -19.91 -6.25 41.65
N VAL A 37 -19.60 -7.41 42.21
CA VAL A 37 -18.91 -8.51 41.52
C VAL A 37 -19.77 -9.03 40.37
N VAL A 38 -21.06 -9.22 40.57
CA VAL A 38 -21.98 -9.66 39.51
C VAL A 38 -22.06 -8.63 38.36
N ILE A 39 -22.15 -7.34 38.71
CA ILE A 39 -22.15 -6.27 37.69
C ILE A 39 -20.83 -6.27 36.91
N ALA A 40 -19.70 -6.35 37.61
CA ALA A 40 -18.37 -6.41 36.96
C ALA A 40 -18.26 -7.63 36.05
N PHE A 41 -18.75 -8.79 36.47
CA PHE A 41 -18.78 -10.01 35.67
C PHE A 41 -19.68 -9.87 34.42
N LEU A 42 -20.86 -9.24 34.56
CA LEU A 42 -21.73 -8.97 33.41
C LEU A 42 -21.09 -8.01 32.40
N ILE A 43 -20.40 -6.98 32.89
CA ILE A 43 -19.66 -6.05 32.02
C ILE A 43 -18.56 -6.83 31.25
N LEU A 44 -17.79 -7.68 31.94
CA LEU A 44 -16.75 -8.50 31.33
C LEU A 44 -17.34 -9.44 30.27
N LEU A 45 -18.49 -10.03 30.54
CA LEU A 45 -19.18 -10.93 29.61
C LEU A 45 -19.70 -10.18 28.37
N LEU A 46 -20.11 -8.92 28.51
CA LEU A 46 -20.51 -8.08 27.38
C LEU A 46 -19.33 -7.61 26.52
N LEU A 47 -18.10 -7.60 27.03
CA LEU A 47 -16.90 -7.30 26.24
C LEU A 47 -16.60 -8.39 25.19
N ILE A 48 -16.97 -9.64 25.46
CA ILE A 48 -16.71 -10.74 24.51
C ILE A 48 -17.33 -10.50 23.13
N PRO A 49 -18.64 -10.22 23.00
CA PRO A 49 -19.23 -9.96 21.68
C PRO A 49 -18.68 -8.68 21.04
N MET A 50 -18.25 -7.70 21.83
CA MET A 50 -17.63 -6.48 21.29
C MET A 50 -16.33 -6.77 20.53
N PHE A 51 -15.45 -7.59 21.09
CA PHE A 51 -14.23 -8.03 20.41
C PHE A 51 -14.52 -8.83 19.13
N MET A 52 -15.53 -9.72 19.16
CA MET A 52 -15.92 -10.49 17.96
C MET A 52 -16.42 -9.59 16.83
N ILE A 53 -17.11 -8.48 17.15
CA ILE A 53 -17.57 -7.52 16.14
C ILE A 53 -16.39 -6.76 15.53
N GLU A 54 -15.42 -6.33 16.35
CA GLU A 54 -14.21 -5.67 15.85
C GLU A 54 -13.40 -6.57 14.90
N ASP A 55 -13.23 -7.83 15.25
CA ASP A 55 -12.52 -8.79 14.39
C ASP A 55 -13.25 -8.99 13.06
N MET A 56 -14.58 -9.10 13.07
CA MET A 56 -15.37 -9.21 11.84
C MET A 56 -15.27 -7.96 10.94
N ILE A 57 -15.22 -6.77 11.52
CA ILE A 57 -15.03 -5.52 10.77
C ILE A 57 -13.64 -5.49 10.14
N ARG A 58 -12.61 -5.89 10.87
CA ARG A 58 -11.23 -5.98 10.35
C ARG A 58 -11.11 -7.00 9.22
N GLU A 59 -11.68 -8.19 9.40
CA GLU A 59 -11.68 -9.24 8.38
C GLU A 59 -12.35 -8.76 7.09
N ARG A 60 -13.49 -8.10 7.16
CA ARG A 60 -14.15 -7.53 5.97
C ARG A 60 -13.30 -6.45 5.29
N GLY A 61 -12.63 -5.60 6.07
CA GLY A 61 -11.68 -4.62 5.54
C GLY A 61 -10.52 -5.27 4.81
N GLN A 62 -10.00 -6.36 5.35
CA GLN A 62 -8.89 -7.10 4.74
C GLN A 62 -9.30 -7.77 3.44
N ILE A 63 -10.44 -8.47 3.41
CA ILE A 63 -11.00 -9.09 2.20
C ILE A 63 -11.24 -8.04 1.09
N GLN A 64 -11.67 -6.83 1.45
CA GLN A 64 -11.80 -5.74 0.48
C GLN A 64 -10.45 -5.32 -0.09
N THR A 65 -9.43 -5.17 0.75
CA THR A 65 -8.07 -4.81 0.33
C THR A 65 -7.49 -5.91 -0.58
N ASP A 66 -7.62 -7.16 -0.20
CA ASP A 66 -7.16 -8.32 -0.98
C ASP A 66 -7.85 -8.38 -2.36
N ALA A 67 -9.15 -8.08 -2.41
CA ALA A 67 -9.89 -8.01 -3.67
C ALA A 67 -9.40 -6.88 -4.59
N ILE A 68 -9.08 -5.71 -4.02
CA ILE A 68 -8.51 -4.57 -4.77
C ILE A 68 -7.12 -4.94 -5.28
N GLU A 69 -6.29 -5.56 -4.44
CA GLU A 69 -4.95 -5.99 -4.81
C GLU A 69 -4.97 -7.07 -5.90
N GLU A 70 -5.84 -8.07 -5.79
CA GLU A 70 -5.99 -9.11 -6.83
C GLU A 70 -6.39 -8.52 -8.19
N VAL A 71 -7.31 -7.56 -8.19
CA VAL A 71 -7.69 -6.86 -9.41
C VAL A 71 -6.51 -6.03 -9.93
N GLY A 72 -5.83 -5.27 -9.05
CA GLY A 72 -4.67 -4.47 -9.41
C GLY A 72 -3.54 -5.29 -10.03
N GLN A 73 -3.25 -6.48 -9.50
CA GLN A 73 -2.23 -7.38 -10.05
C GLN A 73 -2.57 -7.89 -11.46
N LYS A 74 -3.86 -8.04 -11.79
CA LYS A 74 -4.30 -8.48 -13.12
C LYS A 74 -4.35 -7.34 -14.13
N TRP A 75 -4.64 -6.13 -13.69
CA TRP A 75 -4.79 -4.95 -14.54
C TRP A 75 -3.51 -4.12 -14.67
N SER A 76 -2.52 -4.38 -13.87
CA SER A 76 -1.31 -3.59 -13.65
C SER A 76 -1.45 -2.63 -12.45
N LEU A 77 -0.36 -2.50 -11.73
CA LEU A 77 -0.21 -1.55 -10.63
C LEU A 77 0.02 -0.13 -11.17
N ALA A 78 0.36 0.81 -10.29
CA ALA A 78 0.70 2.16 -10.69
C ALA A 78 1.81 2.16 -11.75
N GLN A 79 1.56 2.83 -12.88
CA GLN A 79 2.47 2.88 -14.01
C GLN A 79 3.32 4.15 -13.96
N THR A 80 4.60 4.00 -14.21
CA THR A 80 5.51 5.12 -14.45
C THR A 80 6.06 5.00 -15.87
N ILE A 81 5.91 6.07 -16.64
CA ILE A 81 6.45 6.18 -17.99
C ILE A 81 7.66 7.11 -17.93
N THR A 82 8.81 6.65 -18.43
CA THR A 82 10.02 7.45 -18.52
C THR A 82 10.50 7.52 -19.96
N GLY A 83 10.65 8.70 -20.47
CA GLY A 83 11.04 8.97 -21.87
C GLY A 83 9.95 9.77 -22.60
N PRO A 84 10.01 9.81 -23.94
CA PRO A 84 11.00 9.16 -24.81
C PRO A 84 12.39 9.77 -24.69
N TYR A 85 13.43 8.98 -24.87
CA TYR A 85 14.81 9.43 -24.99
C TYR A 85 15.55 8.68 -26.10
N ILE A 86 16.58 9.28 -26.68
CA ILE A 86 17.40 8.63 -27.71
C ILE A 86 18.70 8.16 -27.08
N ASN A 87 19.03 6.89 -27.27
CA ASN A 87 20.29 6.32 -26.86
C ASN A 87 21.20 6.15 -28.08
N LEU A 88 22.39 6.76 -28.03
CA LEU A 88 23.42 6.69 -29.06
C LEU A 88 24.64 6.00 -28.50
N GLN A 89 25.22 5.10 -29.28
CA GLN A 89 26.42 4.37 -28.90
C GLN A 89 27.65 4.97 -29.57
N TYR A 90 28.81 4.91 -28.90
CA TYR A 90 30.08 5.31 -29.42
C TYR A 90 31.21 4.44 -28.87
N PRO A 91 32.30 4.19 -29.67
CA PRO A 91 33.43 3.39 -29.21
C PRO A 91 34.33 4.23 -28.31
N ILE A 92 34.70 3.67 -27.14
CA ILE A 92 35.70 4.23 -26.23
C ILE A 92 36.94 3.37 -26.33
N THR A 93 38.07 3.96 -26.73
CA THR A 93 39.35 3.26 -26.77
C THR A 93 40.07 3.50 -25.43
N GLN A 94 40.28 2.43 -24.69
CA GLN A 94 41.09 2.44 -23.45
C GLN A 94 42.40 1.71 -23.73
N GLU A 95 43.52 2.27 -23.32
CA GLU A 95 44.84 1.64 -23.40
C GLU A 95 45.20 1.12 -22.00
N ASP A 96 45.26 -0.20 -21.88
CA ASP A 96 45.68 -0.86 -20.64
C ASP A 96 46.93 -1.73 -20.95
N ASN A 97 48.04 -1.44 -20.31
CA ASN A 97 49.34 -2.11 -20.47
C ASN A 97 49.82 -2.26 -21.95
N GLY A 98 49.58 -1.21 -22.76
CA GLY A 98 49.96 -1.22 -24.18
C GLY A 98 49.00 -2.00 -25.10
N VAL A 99 47.90 -2.52 -24.55
CA VAL A 99 46.83 -3.17 -25.32
C VAL A 99 45.65 -2.23 -25.47
N LYS A 100 45.26 -1.89 -26.68
CA LYS A 100 44.08 -1.08 -26.97
C LYS A 100 42.83 -1.95 -26.84
N LYS A 101 41.99 -1.64 -25.88
CA LYS A 101 40.66 -2.24 -25.68
C LYS A 101 39.60 -1.27 -26.14
N ILE A 102 38.72 -1.68 -27.01
CA ILE A 102 37.57 -0.92 -27.47
C ILE A 102 36.35 -1.37 -26.61
N THR A 103 35.75 -0.42 -25.93
CA THR A 103 34.51 -0.61 -25.15
C THR A 103 33.44 0.31 -25.74
N MET A 104 32.18 -0.11 -25.75
CA MET A 104 31.08 0.75 -26.20
C MET A 104 30.60 1.60 -25.03
N GLY A 105 30.60 2.90 -25.24
CA GLY A 105 29.93 3.88 -24.40
C GLY A 105 28.55 4.22 -24.96
N SER A 106 27.70 4.83 -24.15
CA SER A 106 26.42 5.35 -24.60
C SER A 106 26.21 6.78 -24.12
N ILE A 107 25.52 7.55 -24.93
CA ILE A 107 25.04 8.88 -24.58
C ILE A 107 23.52 8.90 -24.75
N THR A 108 22.85 9.47 -23.75
CA THR A 108 21.38 9.59 -23.73
C THR A 108 21.02 11.02 -24.06
N LEU A 109 20.23 11.21 -25.10
CA LEU A 109 19.68 12.49 -25.51
C LEU A 109 18.23 12.57 -25.03
N LEU A 110 17.96 13.60 -24.27
CA LEU A 110 16.60 13.92 -23.79
C LEU A 110 15.92 14.89 -24.78
N PRO A 111 14.58 14.93 -24.84
CA PRO A 111 13.88 15.89 -25.64
C PRO A 111 14.04 17.30 -25.07
N ASP A 112 14.24 18.30 -25.94
CA ASP A 112 14.28 19.72 -25.55
C ASP A 112 12.89 20.21 -25.19
N GLU A 113 11.88 19.70 -25.89
CA GLU A 113 10.47 19.97 -25.62
C GLU A 113 9.72 18.64 -25.55
N LEU A 114 8.84 18.51 -24.56
CA LEU A 114 7.99 17.35 -24.37
C LEU A 114 6.59 17.80 -24.00
N SER A 115 5.61 17.35 -24.76
CA SER A 115 4.18 17.54 -24.50
C SER A 115 3.51 16.20 -24.35
N ILE A 116 2.72 16.04 -23.29
CA ILE A 116 1.96 14.83 -23.01
C ILE A 116 0.49 15.20 -22.89
N ASP A 117 -0.30 14.75 -23.86
CA ASP A 117 -1.76 14.90 -23.86
C ASP A 117 -2.36 13.53 -23.52
N GLY A 118 -3.27 13.49 -22.55
CA GLY A 118 -3.84 12.25 -22.09
C GLY A 118 -5.33 12.32 -21.83
N GLN A 119 -6.01 11.23 -22.15
CA GLN A 119 -7.41 11.00 -21.77
C GLN A 119 -7.46 9.84 -20.77
N LEU A 120 -8.17 10.07 -19.68
CA LEU A 120 -8.37 9.06 -18.64
C LEU A 120 -9.82 8.63 -18.62
N SER A 121 -10.06 7.34 -18.80
CA SER A 121 -11.37 6.72 -18.62
C SER A 121 -11.37 5.84 -17.39
N THR A 122 -12.50 5.79 -16.69
CA THR A 122 -12.66 4.97 -15.50
C THR A 122 -13.66 3.85 -15.77
N GLU A 123 -13.32 2.66 -15.33
CA GLU A 123 -14.19 1.50 -15.37
C GLU A 123 -14.37 0.93 -13.97
N ILE A 124 -15.57 0.47 -13.65
CA ILE A 124 -15.85 -0.17 -12.37
C ILE A 124 -15.91 -1.68 -12.60
N LEU A 125 -14.92 -2.37 -12.07
CA LEU A 125 -14.89 -3.82 -12.05
C LEU A 125 -15.54 -4.34 -10.77
N GLN A 126 -16.29 -5.43 -10.91
CA GLN A 126 -16.92 -6.10 -9.78
C GLN A 126 -16.20 -7.41 -9.47
N ARG A 127 -15.75 -7.55 -8.23
CA ARG A 127 -15.16 -8.79 -7.71
C ARG A 127 -15.96 -9.25 -6.50
N GLY A 128 -16.82 -10.25 -6.69
CA GLY A 128 -17.79 -10.65 -5.67
C GLY A 128 -18.75 -9.51 -5.33
N ILE A 129 -18.75 -9.08 -4.07
CA ILE A 129 -19.55 -7.96 -3.59
C ILE A 129 -18.81 -6.61 -3.66
N TYR A 130 -17.52 -6.62 -3.96
CA TYR A 130 -16.68 -5.43 -3.99
C TYR A 130 -16.62 -4.81 -5.38
N LYS A 131 -16.63 -3.48 -5.42
CA LYS A 131 -16.44 -2.69 -6.62
C LYS A 131 -15.06 -2.06 -6.57
N VAL A 132 -14.28 -2.27 -7.62
CA VAL A 132 -12.93 -1.75 -7.78
C VAL A 132 -12.91 -0.81 -8.98
N ASN A 133 -12.48 0.43 -8.77
CA ASN A 133 -12.31 1.38 -9.85
C ASN A 133 -10.94 1.13 -10.51
N VAL A 134 -10.96 0.88 -11.82
CA VAL A 134 -9.76 0.79 -12.64
C VAL A 134 -9.73 1.95 -13.62
N TYR A 135 -8.55 2.30 -14.08
CA TYR A 135 -8.34 3.43 -14.98
C TYR A 135 -7.66 2.94 -16.24
N GLN A 136 -8.12 3.41 -17.37
CA GLN A 136 -7.47 3.25 -18.65
C GLN A 136 -7.06 4.65 -19.15
N SER A 137 -5.83 4.80 -19.58
CA SER A 137 -5.31 6.06 -20.12
C SER A 137 -4.85 5.87 -21.56
N GLU A 138 -5.23 6.82 -22.42
CA GLU A 138 -4.69 6.98 -23.75
C GLU A 138 -3.78 8.22 -23.73
N LEU A 139 -2.49 8.01 -24.05
CA LEU A 139 -1.48 9.07 -23.96
C LEU A 139 -0.90 9.35 -25.34
N LEU A 140 -0.93 10.59 -25.75
CA LEU A 140 -0.23 11.12 -26.92
C LEU A 140 0.99 11.92 -26.45
N ILE A 141 2.17 11.38 -26.70
CA ILE A 141 3.44 11.99 -26.31
C ILE A 141 4.08 12.60 -27.56
N LYS A 142 4.36 13.90 -27.52
CA LYS A 142 5.05 14.62 -28.60
C LYS A 142 6.32 15.21 -28.03
N GLY A 143 7.43 15.06 -28.75
CA GLY A 143 8.71 15.59 -28.32
C GLY A 143 9.53 16.11 -29.50
N PHE A 144 10.43 17.03 -29.20
CA PHE A 144 11.41 17.57 -30.13
C PHE A 144 12.81 17.36 -29.58
N PHE A 145 13.71 16.83 -30.42
CA PHE A 145 15.11 16.59 -30.08
C PHE A 145 16.02 17.45 -30.95
N SER A 146 16.89 18.23 -30.33
CA SER A 146 17.93 18.97 -31.02
C SER A 146 19.29 18.34 -30.87
N SER A 147 20.21 18.70 -31.74
CA SER A 147 21.61 18.26 -31.63
C SER A 147 22.45 19.13 -30.69
N GLU A 148 21.87 20.14 -30.04
CA GLU A 148 22.64 21.05 -29.18
C GLU A 148 23.20 20.34 -27.95
N GLU A 149 22.44 19.44 -27.33
CA GLU A 149 22.91 18.66 -26.19
C GLU A 149 24.09 17.72 -26.58
N LEU A 150 24.06 17.15 -27.80
CA LEU A 150 25.18 16.38 -28.32
C LEU A 150 26.43 17.23 -28.53
N ARG A 151 26.28 18.49 -28.99
CA ARG A 151 27.41 19.42 -29.17
C ARG A 151 28.02 19.86 -27.83
N LYS A 152 27.26 19.90 -26.77
CA LYS A 152 27.75 20.22 -25.43
C LYS A 152 28.45 19.04 -24.79
N SER A 153 28.20 17.83 -25.26
CA SER A 153 28.90 16.64 -24.79
C SER A 153 30.36 16.66 -25.27
N ASN A 154 31.26 16.10 -24.46
CA ASN A 154 32.67 15.95 -24.87
C ASN A 154 32.92 14.79 -25.85
N VAL A 155 31.89 14.29 -26.47
CA VAL A 155 31.96 13.17 -27.42
C VAL A 155 32.05 13.74 -28.82
N ASP A 156 33.02 13.26 -29.58
CA ASP A 156 33.14 13.60 -31.00
C ASP A 156 31.95 13.06 -31.78
N MET A 157 31.25 13.93 -32.48
CA MET A 157 30.05 13.59 -33.25
C MET A 157 30.33 12.61 -34.37
N ASP A 158 31.57 12.58 -34.87
CA ASP A 158 31.98 11.70 -35.98
C ASP A 158 32.12 10.25 -35.55
N VAL A 159 32.31 9.99 -34.26
CA VAL A 159 32.41 8.61 -33.74
C VAL A 159 31.05 8.05 -33.28
N LEU A 160 29.99 8.86 -33.27
CA LEU A 160 28.65 8.42 -32.90
C LEU A 160 28.07 7.45 -33.94
N GLN A 161 27.54 6.34 -33.44
CA GLN A 161 26.92 5.32 -34.29
C GLN A 161 25.44 5.61 -34.52
N TYR A 162 25.11 6.55 -35.41
CA TYR A 162 23.72 6.93 -35.70
C TYR A 162 22.87 5.78 -36.25
N ASN A 163 23.49 4.81 -36.90
CA ASN A 163 22.82 3.61 -37.41
C ASN A 163 22.37 2.65 -36.28
N ARG A 164 22.85 2.89 -35.06
CA ARG A 164 22.47 2.14 -33.85
C ARG A 164 21.71 3.03 -32.85
N ALA A 165 21.26 4.17 -33.31
CA ALA A 165 20.41 5.03 -32.48
C ALA A 165 19.12 4.28 -32.14
N ALA A 166 18.77 4.28 -30.87
CA ALA A 166 17.53 3.67 -30.38
C ALA A 166 16.69 4.73 -29.64
N VAL A 167 15.42 4.81 -30.01
CA VAL A 167 14.44 5.58 -29.22
C VAL A 167 13.91 4.65 -28.14
N CYS A 168 14.03 5.07 -26.90
CA CYS A 168 13.65 4.28 -25.73
C CYS A 168 12.48 4.93 -25.02
N LEU A 169 11.57 4.09 -24.54
CA LEU A 169 10.46 4.43 -23.66
C LEU A 169 10.37 3.36 -22.57
N ASN A 170 10.59 3.74 -21.34
CA ASN A 170 10.53 2.78 -20.24
C ASN A 170 9.15 2.82 -19.56
N LEU A 171 8.62 1.66 -19.31
CA LEU A 171 7.35 1.40 -18.61
C LEU A 171 7.62 0.50 -17.41
N THR A 172 7.02 0.83 -16.28
CA THR A 172 7.23 0.03 -15.05
C THR A 172 6.66 -1.39 -15.19
N ASP A 173 5.53 -1.53 -15.88
CA ASP A 173 4.89 -2.84 -16.09
C ASP A 173 4.22 -2.89 -17.46
N MET A 174 4.70 -3.78 -18.31
CA MET A 174 4.17 -3.95 -19.66
C MET A 174 2.79 -4.63 -19.71
N ARG A 175 2.36 -5.27 -18.63
CA ARG A 175 1.01 -5.88 -18.52
C ARG A 175 -0.11 -4.87 -18.63
N GLY A 176 0.17 -3.60 -18.28
CA GLY A 176 -0.78 -2.50 -18.40
C GLY A 176 -1.00 -1.98 -19.82
N LEU A 177 -0.23 -2.43 -20.79
CA LEU A 177 -0.41 -2.03 -22.19
C LEU A 177 -1.54 -2.84 -22.83
N SER A 178 -2.59 -2.14 -23.26
CA SER A 178 -3.70 -2.75 -24.02
C SER A 178 -3.38 -2.86 -25.50
N GLU A 179 -2.54 -1.94 -26.01
CA GLU A 179 -2.20 -1.83 -27.42
C GLU A 179 -0.68 -1.71 -27.62
N GLN A 180 -0.24 -1.98 -28.82
CA GLN A 180 1.16 -1.85 -29.21
C GLN A 180 1.55 -0.38 -29.30
N VAL A 181 2.62 0.01 -28.61
CA VAL A 181 3.12 1.39 -28.62
C VAL A 181 3.84 1.65 -29.95
N SER A 182 3.48 2.73 -30.62
CA SER A 182 4.10 3.17 -31.86
C SER A 182 4.65 4.58 -31.74
N ILE A 183 5.66 4.90 -32.55
CA ILE A 183 6.23 6.23 -32.65
C ILE A 183 6.31 6.65 -34.11
N THR A 184 5.96 7.89 -34.40
CA THR A 184 6.14 8.51 -35.71
C THR A 184 7.35 9.43 -35.66
N LEU A 185 8.35 9.14 -36.49
CA LEU A 185 9.55 9.93 -36.67
C LEU A 185 9.60 10.42 -38.11
N ASN A 186 9.54 11.74 -38.33
CA ASN A 186 9.64 12.34 -39.67
C ASN A 186 8.79 11.60 -40.73
N ASP A 187 7.50 11.42 -40.47
CA ASP A 187 6.51 10.76 -41.33
C ASP A 187 6.62 9.23 -41.45
N SER A 188 7.57 8.61 -40.77
CA SER A 188 7.70 7.15 -40.71
C SER A 188 7.24 6.61 -39.36
N VAL A 189 6.42 5.57 -39.39
CA VAL A 189 5.88 4.93 -38.20
C VAL A 189 6.71 3.70 -37.85
N TYR A 190 7.14 3.63 -36.60
CA TYR A 190 7.87 2.51 -36.02
C TYR A 190 7.11 1.98 -34.83
N THR A 191 7.24 0.70 -34.56
CA THR A 191 6.66 0.04 -33.40
C THR A 191 7.73 -0.22 -32.38
N PHE A 192 7.43 0.03 -31.11
CA PHE A 192 8.35 -0.35 -30.04
C PHE A 192 8.36 -1.87 -29.86
N GLU A 193 9.54 -2.43 -29.76
CA GLU A 193 9.75 -3.81 -29.40
C GLU A 193 10.10 -3.89 -27.90
N PRO A 194 9.70 -4.96 -27.20
CA PRO A 194 10.14 -5.17 -25.82
C PRO A 194 11.66 -5.16 -25.76
N GLY A 195 12.22 -4.30 -24.90
CA GLY A 195 13.66 -4.27 -24.66
C GLY A 195 14.10 -5.58 -23.99
N VAL A 196 15.26 -6.07 -24.42
CA VAL A 196 15.96 -7.15 -23.73
C VAL A 196 17.11 -6.49 -22.99
N ASP A 197 17.13 -6.60 -21.64
CA ASP A 197 18.22 -6.13 -20.79
C ASP A 197 19.50 -6.92 -21.03
#